data_ab95d870e839f55450fabb8dbb1afbe0
#
_entry.id   ab95d870e839f55450fabb8dbb1afbe0
#
_cell.length_a   1.000
_cell.length_b   1.000
_cell.length_c   1.000
_cell.angle_alpha   90.00
_cell.angle_beta   90.00
_cell.angle_gamma   90.00
#
_symmetry.space_group_name_H-M   'P 1'
#
loop_
_entity.id
_entity.type
_entity.pdbx_description
1 polymer ?
#
loop_
_entity_poly.entity_id
_entity_poly.type
_entity_poly.pdbx_seq_one_letter_code
_entity_poly.pdbx_strand_id
1 'polypeptide(L)'
;MAVVKKGELPSVIHNNECSEAIVKWGNANGYPLIKANMFDAMGTYVGFSKNYFIRADRRPPIPGGWDLTVEEFEPETRIIPLNTDKDGVVNRFVLKMVEEFEKEGLEMKLADTWYDSYGYVLRDLSVTGHPLLITNFEDIIENMR
;
A
#
# COMPACT_ATOMS: atom_id res chain seq x y z
N MET A 1 -7.76 -12.71 8.31
CA MET A 1 -6.45 -12.22 8.77
C MET A 1 -6.28 -12.52 10.24
N ALA A 2 -5.09 -12.90 10.64
CA ALA A 2 -4.78 -13.22 12.04
C ALA A 2 -4.00 -12.09 12.69
N VAL A 3 -4.44 -11.67 13.87
CA VAL A 3 -3.71 -10.69 14.68
C VAL A 3 -2.50 -11.40 15.31
N VAL A 4 -1.30 -10.94 15.01
CA VAL A 4 -0.06 -11.57 15.50
C VAL A 4 0.60 -10.79 16.62
N LYS A 5 0.30 -9.50 16.77
CA LYS A 5 0.86 -8.67 17.85
C LYS A 5 0.04 -7.41 18.07
N LYS A 6 0.02 -6.94 19.30
CA LYS A 6 -0.51 -5.63 19.68
C LYS A 6 0.58 -4.81 20.35
N GLY A 7 0.48 -3.49 20.22
CA GLY A 7 1.42 -2.56 20.81
C GLY A 7 0.78 -1.20 21.02
N GLU A 8 1.60 -0.25 21.45
CA GLU A 8 1.12 1.10 21.76
C GLU A 8 2.17 2.15 21.42
N LEU A 9 1.70 3.32 21.03
CA LEU A 9 2.54 4.52 20.92
C LEU A 9 2.02 5.57 21.89
N PRO A 10 2.92 6.41 22.46
CA PRO A 10 2.49 7.42 23.44
C PRO A 10 1.66 8.54 22.81
N SER A 11 0.85 9.20 23.64
CA SER A 11 -0.06 10.27 23.21
C SER A 11 0.64 11.53 22.72
N VAL A 12 1.91 11.71 23.05
CA VAL A 12 2.69 12.87 22.62
C VAL A 12 3.08 12.86 21.15
N ILE A 13 2.83 11.75 20.44
CA ILE A 13 3.14 11.66 19.02
C ILE A 13 2.04 12.33 18.21
N HIS A 14 2.43 13.32 17.43
CA HIS A 14 1.54 14.05 16.54
C HIS A 14 1.25 13.26 15.26
N ASN A 15 0.14 13.58 14.58
CA ASN A 15 -0.28 12.88 13.38
C ASN A 15 0.81 12.80 12.31
N ASN A 16 1.54 13.88 12.09
CA ASN A 16 2.60 13.93 11.08
C ASN A 16 3.84 13.10 11.44
N GLU A 17 3.97 12.69 12.69
CA GLU A 17 5.08 11.87 13.17
C GLU A 17 4.69 10.39 13.30
N CYS A 18 3.39 10.10 13.22
CA CYS A 18 2.87 8.76 13.45
C CYS A 18 3.44 7.72 12.48
N SER A 19 3.58 8.08 11.21
CA SER A 19 4.13 7.17 10.20
C SER A 19 5.55 6.73 10.54
N GLU A 20 6.40 7.65 10.95
CA GLU A 20 7.78 7.32 11.35
C GLU A 20 7.80 6.49 12.62
N ALA A 21 6.94 6.83 13.59
CA ALA A 21 6.83 6.09 14.85
C ALA A 21 6.38 4.65 14.64
N ILE A 22 5.44 4.42 13.73
CA ILE A 22 4.97 3.08 13.38
C ILE A 22 6.11 2.26 12.77
N VAL A 23 6.85 2.83 11.84
CA VAL A 23 7.99 2.16 11.21
C VAL A 23 9.05 1.80 12.27
N LYS A 24 9.36 2.74 13.14
CA LYS A 24 10.33 2.54 14.21
C LYS A 24 9.89 1.43 15.17
N TRP A 25 8.64 1.46 15.59
CA TRP A 25 8.08 0.42 16.45
C TRP A 25 8.11 -0.95 15.76
N GLY A 26 7.73 -0.99 14.48
CA GLY A 26 7.74 -2.22 13.70
C GLY A 26 9.14 -2.81 13.61
N ASN A 27 10.15 -2.00 13.32
CA ASN A 27 11.54 -2.45 13.28
C ASN A 27 12.00 -3.00 14.62
N ALA A 28 11.64 -2.33 15.70
CA ALA A 28 12.02 -2.76 17.06
C ALA A 28 11.36 -4.07 17.47
N ASN A 29 10.22 -4.42 16.87
CA ASN A 29 9.44 -5.61 17.22
C ASN A 29 9.52 -6.73 16.16
N GLY A 30 10.37 -6.59 15.16
CA GLY A 30 10.54 -7.61 14.13
C GLY A 30 9.54 -7.54 12.97
N TYR A 31 8.89 -6.41 12.79
CA TYR A 31 7.90 -6.19 11.72
C TYR A 31 8.26 -4.95 10.90
N PRO A 32 9.36 -4.99 10.14
CA PRO A 32 9.76 -3.82 9.34
C PRO A 32 8.76 -3.55 8.24
N LEU A 33 8.42 -2.27 8.06
CA LEU A 33 7.51 -1.81 7.03
C LEU A 33 8.28 -1.10 5.94
N ILE A 34 7.73 -1.13 4.73
CA ILE A 34 8.28 -0.37 3.61
C ILE A 34 7.91 1.10 3.78
N LYS A 35 6.64 1.37 4.09
CA LYS A 35 6.14 2.70 4.35
C LYS A 35 4.86 2.62 5.18
N ALA A 36 4.61 3.63 6.02
CA ALA A 36 3.34 3.77 6.74
C ALA A 36 2.65 5.05 6.28
N ASN A 37 1.38 4.93 5.90
CA ASN A 37 0.58 6.04 5.39
C ASN A 37 -0.71 6.20 6.18
N MET A 38 -1.25 7.42 6.18
CA MET A 38 -2.61 7.64 6.67
C MET A 38 -3.57 7.03 5.64
N PHE A 39 -4.47 6.18 6.12
CA PHE A 39 -5.34 5.40 5.25
C PHE A 39 -6.77 5.94 5.16
N ASP A 40 -7.25 6.61 6.20
CA ASP A 40 -8.60 7.16 6.20
C ASP A 40 -8.69 8.52 6.88
N ALA A 41 -9.86 9.16 6.71
CA ALA A 41 -10.15 10.48 7.26
C ALA A 41 -10.36 10.46 8.78
N MET A 42 -10.49 9.29 9.40
CA MET A 42 -10.65 9.12 10.85
C MET A 42 -9.33 9.14 11.59
N GLY A 43 -8.21 9.26 10.88
CA GLY A 43 -6.89 9.34 11.47
C GLY A 43 -6.24 7.99 11.76
N THR A 44 -6.69 6.94 11.10
CA THR A 44 -6.05 5.63 11.17
C THR A 44 -4.87 5.59 10.20
N TYR A 45 -3.72 5.20 10.69
CA TYR A 45 -2.53 5.00 9.87
C TYR A 45 -2.32 3.51 9.65
N VAL A 46 -1.95 3.16 8.41
CA VAL A 46 -1.68 1.77 8.05
C VAL A 46 -0.33 1.69 7.34
N GLY A 47 0.51 0.78 7.81
CA GLY A 47 1.77 0.47 7.15
C GLY A 47 1.74 -0.96 6.64
N PHE A 48 2.18 -1.17 5.40
CA PHE A 48 2.15 -2.48 4.77
C PHE A 48 3.54 -3.05 4.57
N SER A 49 3.66 -4.36 4.67
CA SER A 49 4.76 -5.14 4.15
C SER A 49 4.20 -6.17 3.17
N LYS A 50 5.02 -7.12 2.75
CA LYS A 50 4.64 -8.11 1.75
C LYS A 50 3.53 -9.06 2.23
N ASN A 51 3.49 -9.37 3.52
CA ASN A 51 2.57 -10.38 4.07
C ASN A 51 1.98 -10.03 5.43
N TYR A 52 2.17 -8.80 5.90
CA TYR A 52 1.50 -8.28 7.09
C TYR A 52 1.32 -6.77 6.98
N PHE A 53 0.46 -6.22 7.84
CA PHE A 53 0.35 -4.77 7.98
C PHE A 53 0.22 -4.39 9.45
N ILE A 54 0.56 -3.14 9.76
CA ILE A 54 0.39 -2.56 11.08
C ILE A 54 -0.63 -1.43 10.97
N ARG A 55 -1.67 -1.51 11.78
CA ARG A 55 -2.69 -0.47 11.87
C ARG A 55 -2.51 0.30 13.17
N ALA A 56 -2.53 1.61 13.10
CA ALA A 56 -2.47 2.50 14.26
C ALA A 56 -3.77 3.26 14.39
N ASP A 57 -4.51 2.99 15.46
CA ASP A 57 -5.77 3.65 15.77
C ASP A 57 -5.59 4.56 16.99
N ARG A 58 -6.20 5.74 16.96
CA ARG A 58 -6.22 6.59 18.13
C ARG A 58 -7.04 5.94 19.22
N ARG A 59 -6.51 5.96 20.44
CA ARG A 59 -7.26 5.49 21.61
C ARG A 59 -8.20 6.58 22.10
N PRO A 60 -9.53 6.38 22.01
CA PRO A 60 -10.46 7.27 22.67
C PRO A 60 -10.49 6.97 24.20
N PRO A 61 -11.02 7.86 25.04
CA PRO A 61 -11.47 9.19 24.65
C PRO A 61 -10.36 10.20 24.54
N ILE A 62 -9.31 10.15 25.27
CA ILE A 62 -8.24 11.12 25.27
C ILE A 62 -7.28 10.88 26.40
N PRO A 63 -6.13 11.41 26.28
CA PRO A 63 -5.10 11.46 25.25
C PRO A 63 -4.32 10.16 25.26
N GLY A 64 -4.98 9.12 24.89
CA GLY A 64 -4.50 7.76 25.09
C GLY A 64 -3.34 7.31 24.22
N GLY A 65 -2.92 8.10 23.25
CA GLY A 65 -1.91 7.68 22.30
C GLY A 65 -2.49 6.83 21.17
N TRP A 66 -1.77 5.82 20.73
CA TRP A 66 -2.13 5.00 19.58
C TRP A 66 -2.05 3.52 19.94
N ASP A 67 -3.08 2.78 19.55
CA ASP A 67 -3.07 1.32 19.63
C ASP A 67 -2.56 0.77 18.31
N LEU A 68 -1.57 -0.11 18.37
CA LEU A 68 -0.99 -0.76 17.21
C LEU A 68 -1.45 -2.20 17.14
N THR A 69 -1.87 -2.62 15.95
CA THR A 69 -2.27 -4.00 15.69
C THR A 69 -1.51 -4.51 14.49
N VAL A 70 -0.76 -5.60 14.67
CA VAL A 70 -0.06 -6.28 13.57
C VAL A 70 -0.93 -7.45 13.13
N GLU A 71 -1.27 -7.48 11.86
CA GLU A 71 -2.09 -8.54 11.28
C GLU A 71 -1.38 -9.17 10.08
N GLU A 72 -1.42 -10.49 10.01
CA GLU A 72 -0.94 -11.22 8.84
C GLU A 72 -2.05 -11.31 7.79
N PHE A 73 -1.66 -11.33 6.53
CA PHE A 73 -2.57 -11.57 5.41
C PHE A 73 -1.88 -12.44 4.37
N GLU A 74 -2.69 -13.11 3.54
CA GLU A 74 -2.17 -13.78 2.37
C GLU A 74 -2.15 -12.79 1.21
N PRO A 75 -0.98 -12.58 0.57
CA PRO A 75 -0.90 -11.70 -0.60
C PRO A 75 -1.80 -12.20 -1.73
N GLU A 76 -2.51 -11.26 -2.34
CA GLU A 76 -3.28 -11.52 -3.55
C GLU A 76 -2.46 -11.06 -4.75
N THR A 77 -2.62 -11.73 -5.89
CA THR A 77 -2.05 -11.28 -7.15
C THR A 77 -3.16 -10.90 -8.09
N ARG A 78 -3.07 -9.71 -8.68
CA ARG A 78 -4.05 -9.21 -9.63
C ARG A 78 -3.34 -8.68 -10.87
N ILE A 79 -3.90 -8.94 -12.04
CA ILE A 79 -3.36 -8.44 -13.31
C ILE A 79 -4.14 -7.19 -13.69
N ILE A 80 -3.43 -6.09 -13.87
CA ILE A 80 -4.02 -4.80 -14.25
C ILE A 80 -3.44 -4.40 -15.60
N PRO A 81 -4.26 -4.37 -16.68
CA PRO A 81 -3.79 -3.92 -17.98
C PRO A 81 -3.54 -2.41 -17.98
N LEU A 82 -2.37 -2.00 -18.44
CA LEU A 82 -2.01 -0.60 -18.56
C LEU A 82 -2.03 -0.16 -20.01
N ASN A 83 -2.62 0.99 -20.28
CA ASN A 83 -2.60 1.60 -21.60
C ASN A 83 -1.18 2.08 -21.92
N THR A 84 -0.76 1.89 -23.17
CA THR A 84 0.54 2.33 -23.63
C THR A 84 0.36 3.23 -24.86
N ASP A 85 1.44 3.88 -25.27
CA ASP A 85 1.49 4.51 -26.58
C ASP A 85 1.70 3.46 -27.69
N LYS A 86 1.83 3.91 -28.93
CA LYS A 86 2.03 3.02 -30.08
C LYS A 86 3.32 2.20 -30.01
N ASP A 87 4.27 2.63 -29.21
CA ASP A 87 5.58 1.97 -29.04
C ASP A 87 5.59 1.07 -27.80
N GLY A 88 4.47 0.92 -27.11
CA GLY A 88 4.35 0.10 -25.91
C GLY A 88 4.88 0.75 -24.64
N VAL A 89 5.04 2.08 -24.67
CA VAL A 89 5.55 2.82 -23.51
C VAL A 89 4.39 3.24 -22.61
N VAL A 90 4.46 2.89 -21.34
CA VAL A 90 3.47 3.27 -20.34
C VAL A 90 3.67 4.74 -19.96
N ASN A 91 2.55 5.46 -19.75
CA ASN A 91 2.58 6.86 -19.33
C ASN A 91 3.43 7.03 -18.06
N ARG A 92 4.27 8.07 -18.05
CA ARG A 92 5.17 8.35 -16.92
C ARG A 92 4.46 8.60 -15.60
N PHE A 93 3.25 9.15 -15.62
CA PHE A 93 2.47 9.38 -14.39
C PHE A 93 1.99 8.06 -13.80
N VAL A 94 1.63 7.09 -14.64
CA VAL A 94 1.27 5.74 -14.21
C VAL A 94 2.49 5.05 -13.62
N LEU A 95 3.65 5.15 -14.27
CA LEU A 95 4.90 4.58 -13.75
C LEU A 95 5.28 5.18 -12.40
N LYS A 96 5.03 6.47 -12.21
CA LYS A 96 5.27 7.13 -10.93
C LYS A 96 4.38 6.55 -9.83
N MET A 97 3.12 6.28 -10.13
CA MET A 97 2.20 5.61 -9.20
C MET A 97 2.67 4.19 -8.88
N VAL A 98 3.18 3.47 -9.86
CA VAL A 98 3.78 2.15 -9.64
C VAL A 98 4.91 2.24 -8.61
N GLU A 99 5.83 3.18 -8.77
CA GLU A 99 6.93 3.38 -7.83
C GLU A 99 6.44 3.70 -6.42
N GLU A 100 5.45 4.59 -6.31
CA GLU A 100 4.90 4.98 -5.00
C GLU A 100 4.26 3.79 -4.28
N PHE A 101 3.49 2.98 -4.97
CA PHE A 101 2.85 1.82 -4.38
C PHE A 101 3.81 0.67 -4.09
N GLU A 102 4.92 0.57 -4.82
CA GLU A 102 6.00 -0.36 -4.45
C GLU A 102 6.60 0.01 -3.10
N LYS A 103 6.76 1.29 -2.84
CA LYS A 103 7.24 1.79 -1.54
C LYS A 103 6.22 1.55 -0.42
N GLU A 104 4.96 1.38 -0.76
CA GLU A 104 3.89 1.12 0.22
C GLU A 104 3.70 -0.36 0.52
N GLY A 105 4.34 -1.25 -0.24
CA GLY A 105 4.32 -2.68 0.03
C GLY A 105 3.79 -3.56 -1.08
N LEU A 106 3.45 -3.00 -2.24
CA LEU A 106 3.05 -3.81 -3.39
C LEU A 106 4.27 -4.29 -4.17
N GLU A 107 4.25 -5.55 -4.57
CA GLU A 107 5.23 -6.11 -5.49
C GLU A 107 4.64 -6.03 -6.89
N MET A 108 5.37 -5.41 -7.82
CA MET A 108 4.87 -5.16 -9.17
C MET A 108 5.83 -5.65 -10.24
N LYS A 109 5.26 -6.24 -11.29
CA LYS A 109 5.99 -6.75 -12.44
C LYS A 109 5.28 -6.36 -13.72
N LEU A 110 5.99 -5.66 -14.60
CA LEU A 110 5.45 -5.26 -15.90
C LEU A 110 5.79 -6.33 -16.93
N ALA A 111 4.76 -6.82 -17.61
CA ALA A 111 4.89 -7.84 -18.64
C ALA A 111 5.22 -7.21 -20.02
N ASP A 112 5.37 -8.04 -21.02
CA ASP A 112 5.53 -7.60 -22.40
C ASP A 112 4.23 -7.00 -22.95
N THR A 113 4.36 -6.23 -24.03
CA THR A 113 3.20 -5.62 -24.68
C THR A 113 2.33 -6.68 -25.37
N TRP A 114 1.05 -6.37 -25.44
CA TRP A 114 0.08 -7.16 -26.22
C TRP A 114 -0.94 -6.23 -26.86
N TYR A 115 -1.71 -6.75 -27.80
CA TYR A 115 -2.73 -5.99 -28.53
C TYR A 115 -4.11 -6.53 -28.19
N ASP A 116 -5.06 -5.64 -27.89
CA ASP A 116 -6.43 -6.05 -27.70
C ASP A 116 -7.13 -6.25 -29.06
N SER A 117 -8.41 -6.62 -29.02
CA SER A 117 -9.21 -6.88 -30.24
C SER A 117 -9.43 -5.63 -31.10
N TYR A 118 -9.16 -4.44 -30.56
CA TYR A 118 -9.27 -3.16 -31.27
C TYR A 118 -7.94 -2.63 -31.78
N GLY A 119 -6.85 -3.33 -31.52
CA GLY A 119 -5.50 -2.93 -31.93
C GLY A 119 -4.79 -1.97 -31.00
N TYR A 120 -5.34 -1.71 -29.80
CA TYR A 120 -4.64 -0.92 -28.80
C TYR A 120 -3.51 -1.73 -28.17
N VAL A 121 -2.37 -1.06 -27.96
CA VAL A 121 -1.22 -1.67 -27.31
C VAL A 121 -1.38 -1.55 -25.80
N LEU A 122 -1.24 -2.67 -25.12
CA LEU A 122 -1.40 -2.77 -23.68
C LEU A 122 -0.22 -3.53 -23.06
N ARG A 123 0.03 -3.28 -21.79
CA ARG A 123 1.00 -4.07 -21.00
C ARG A 123 0.33 -4.46 -19.71
N ASP A 124 0.43 -5.72 -19.35
CA ASP A 124 -0.10 -6.20 -18.08
C ASP A 124 0.85 -5.89 -16.95
N LEU A 125 0.30 -5.38 -15.86
CA LEU A 125 1.03 -5.18 -14.62
C LEU A 125 0.53 -6.23 -13.61
N SER A 126 1.43 -7.10 -13.17
CA SER A 126 1.15 -8.06 -12.12
C SER A 126 1.40 -7.38 -10.77
N VAL A 127 0.36 -7.30 -9.94
CA VAL A 127 0.40 -6.59 -8.66
C VAL A 127 0.11 -7.59 -7.54
N THR A 128 1.03 -7.70 -6.59
CA THR A 128 0.91 -8.64 -5.47
C THR A 128 1.03 -7.90 -4.14
N GLY A 129 0.13 -8.17 -3.23
CA GLY A 129 0.14 -7.58 -1.90
C GLY A 129 -1.23 -7.65 -1.23
N HIS A 130 -1.48 -6.73 -0.31
CA HIS A 130 -2.76 -6.67 0.40
C HIS A 130 -3.89 -6.27 -0.57
N PRO A 131 -5.03 -6.98 -0.56
CA PRO A 131 -6.14 -6.69 -1.47
C PRO A 131 -6.63 -5.24 -1.44
N LEU A 132 -6.71 -4.62 -0.26
CA LEU A 132 -7.14 -3.23 -0.14
C LEU A 132 -6.15 -2.26 -0.80
N LEU A 133 -4.85 -2.53 -0.67
CA LEU A 133 -3.83 -1.69 -1.29
C LEU A 133 -3.84 -1.85 -2.80
N ILE A 134 -4.05 -3.06 -3.30
CA ILE A 134 -4.21 -3.33 -4.73
C ILE A 134 -5.43 -2.59 -5.28
N THR A 135 -6.56 -2.64 -4.57
CA THR A 135 -7.79 -1.95 -4.98
C THR A 135 -7.58 -0.44 -5.04
N ASN A 136 -6.89 0.14 -4.07
CA ASN A 136 -6.57 1.57 -4.08
C ASN A 136 -5.71 1.94 -5.29
N PHE A 137 -4.71 1.14 -5.60
CA PHE A 137 -3.87 1.35 -6.77
C PHE A 137 -4.69 1.27 -8.06
N GLU A 138 -5.51 0.23 -8.19
CA GLU A 138 -6.37 0.01 -9.35
C GLU A 138 -7.31 1.18 -9.59
N ASP A 139 -7.94 1.69 -8.52
CA ASP A 139 -8.86 2.83 -8.60
C ASP A 139 -8.14 4.10 -9.09
N ILE A 140 -6.93 4.35 -8.61
CA ILE A 140 -6.12 5.49 -9.05
C ILE A 140 -5.78 5.36 -10.53
N ILE A 141 -5.36 4.18 -10.97
CA ILE A 141 -5.02 3.93 -12.37
C ILE A 141 -6.25 4.12 -13.27
N GLU A 142 -7.41 3.64 -12.85
CA GLU A 142 -8.66 3.82 -13.59
C GLU A 142 -9.03 5.29 -13.75
N ASN A 143 -8.81 6.10 -12.72
CA ASN A 143 -9.08 7.54 -12.78
C ASN A 143 -8.08 8.32 -13.66
N MET A 144 -6.97 7.70 -14.02
CA MET A 144 -5.94 8.29 -14.89
C MET A 144 -6.16 7.98 -16.38
N ARG A 145 -7.14 7.17 -16.68
CA ARG A 145 -7.47 6.78 -18.06
C ARG A 145 -8.37 7.79 -18.75
#